data_de33f428645f0346a68535b4e9cd378c
#
_entry.id   de33f428645f0346a68535b4e9cd378c
#
_cell.length_a   1.000
_cell.length_b   1.000
_cell.length_c   1.000
_cell.angle_alpha   90.00
_cell.angle_beta   90.00
_cell.angle_gamma   90.00
#
_symmetry.space_group_name_H-M   'P 1'
#
loop_
_entity.id
_entity.type
_entity.pdbx_description
1 polymer ?
#
loop_
_entity_poly.entity_id
_entity_poly.type
_entity_poly.pdbx_seq_one_letter_code
_entity_poly.pdbx_strand_id
1 'polypeptide(L)'
;MSADLKNWEVTIEGVTAKDMKALVEKAGANGLSIGSLLGSFINDLVGGAATNGSDERMYAQKWFDRCFMFPENTFLHFLVEWGYLEEALDVWKGIQDSEEYIKQIEEELATGEIVSHSPEYEGEYYSWGDIVNSDGEPFYQSREAWEADERETLEDEREHVRVCRETLDSFWAEYMGQKCEYYQRGTFDEEMKKVLEWREQNQKFFDD
;
A
#
# COMPACT_ATOMS: atom_id res chain seq x y z
N MET A 1 -2.20 -16.80 -22.52
CA MET A 1 -1.43 -16.93 -21.25
C MET A 1 -2.31 -17.72 -20.30
N SER A 2 -1.79 -18.77 -19.67
CA SER A 2 -2.50 -19.48 -18.60
C SER A 2 -2.51 -18.57 -17.39
N ALA A 3 -3.70 -18.32 -16.80
CA ALA A 3 -3.78 -17.59 -15.54
C ALA A 3 -3.02 -18.37 -14.47
N ASP A 4 -2.18 -17.68 -13.69
CA ASP A 4 -1.43 -18.29 -12.60
C ASP A 4 -2.35 -18.42 -11.39
N LEU A 5 -2.99 -19.58 -11.27
CA LEU A 5 -3.96 -19.87 -10.21
C LEU A 5 -3.23 -20.25 -8.93
N LYS A 6 -3.36 -19.41 -7.89
CA LYS A 6 -2.81 -19.66 -6.56
C LYS A 6 -3.90 -20.18 -5.60
N ASN A 7 -3.50 -20.88 -4.54
CA ASN A 7 -4.38 -21.23 -3.42
C ASN A 7 -4.25 -20.19 -2.31
N TRP A 8 -5.38 -19.72 -1.82
CA TRP A 8 -5.47 -18.71 -0.77
C TRP A 8 -6.11 -19.25 0.48
N GLU A 9 -5.62 -18.85 1.65
CA GLU A 9 -6.24 -19.13 2.94
C GLU A 9 -6.90 -17.89 3.50
N VAL A 10 -8.21 -17.98 3.77
CA VAL A 10 -9.00 -16.89 4.37
C VAL A 10 -9.82 -17.44 5.52
N THR A 11 -10.01 -16.64 6.55
CA THR A 11 -10.92 -16.96 7.65
C THR A 11 -12.33 -16.53 7.26
N ILE A 12 -13.30 -17.44 7.36
CA ILE A 12 -14.72 -17.13 7.12
C ILE A 12 -15.35 -16.80 8.46
N GLU A 13 -15.84 -15.56 8.59
CA GLU A 13 -16.45 -15.04 9.80
C GLU A 13 -17.97 -14.92 9.68
N GLY A 14 -18.69 -14.87 10.81
CA GLY A 14 -20.12 -14.65 10.85
C GLY A 14 -20.99 -15.82 10.35
N VAL A 15 -20.40 -17.02 10.19
CA VAL A 15 -21.09 -18.23 9.73
C VAL A 15 -21.29 -19.21 10.88
N THR A 16 -22.52 -19.68 11.09
CA THR A 16 -22.80 -20.70 12.11
C THR A 16 -22.31 -22.09 11.66
N ALA A 17 -22.02 -22.98 12.64
CA ALA A 17 -21.68 -24.38 12.32
C ALA A 17 -22.77 -25.09 11.48
N LYS A 18 -24.03 -24.73 11.70
CA LYS A 18 -25.18 -25.28 10.92
C LYS A 18 -25.13 -24.81 9.46
N ASP A 19 -24.85 -23.52 9.23
CA ASP A 19 -24.80 -22.98 7.88
C ASP A 19 -23.55 -23.49 7.13
N MET A 20 -22.43 -23.62 7.83
CA MET A 20 -21.22 -24.22 7.26
C MET A 20 -21.47 -25.68 6.85
N LYS A 21 -22.15 -26.48 7.70
CA LYS A 21 -22.51 -27.85 7.36
C LYS A 21 -23.38 -27.90 6.11
N ALA A 22 -24.42 -27.04 6.04
CA ALA A 22 -25.30 -26.97 4.87
C ALA A 22 -24.52 -26.56 3.59
N LEU A 23 -23.56 -25.67 3.70
CA LEU A 23 -22.69 -25.29 2.59
C LEU A 23 -21.84 -26.47 2.11
N VAL A 24 -21.24 -27.24 3.04
CA VAL A 24 -20.45 -28.45 2.72
C VAL A 24 -21.32 -29.47 1.99
N GLU A 25 -22.54 -29.76 2.50
CA GLU A 25 -23.47 -30.69 1.89
C GLU A 25 -23.90 -30.24 0.49
N LYS A 26 -24.17 -28.94 0.30
CA LYS A 26 -24.52 -28.37 -1.00
C LYS A 26 -23.36 -28.45 -2.01
N ALA A 27 -22.14 -28.13 -1.61
CA ALA A 27 -20.97 -28.28 -2.46
C ALA A 27 -20.73 -29.76 -2.83
N GLY A 28 -20.74 -30.64 -1.83
CA GLY A 28 -20.49 -32.07 -2.01
C GLY A 28 -21.53 -32.76 -2.91
N ALA A 29 -22.83 -32.37 -2.83
CA ALA A 29 -23.85 -32.86 -3.72
C ALA A 29 -23.59 -32.58 -5.22
N ASN A 30 -22.74 -31.59 -5.51
CA ASN A 30 -22.36 -31.25 -6.87
C ASN A 30 -20.87 -31.64 -7.18
N GLY A 31 -20.25 -32.46 -6.34
CA GLY A 31 -18.88 -32.92 -6.52
C GLY A 31 -17.84 -31.83 -6.30
N LEU A 32 -18.20 -30.74 -5.62
CA LEU A 32 -17.32 -29.60 -5.36
C LEU A 32 -16.78 -29.62 -3.93
N SER A 33 -15.55 -29.15 -3.76
CA SER A 33 -15.07 -28.71 -2.45
C SER A 33 -15.63 -27.34 -2.12
N ILE A 34 -15.61 -26.94 -0.82
CA ILE A 34 -15.96 -25.57 -0.41
C ILE A 34 -15.06 -24.56 -1.11
N GLY A 35 -13.75 -24.84 -1.16
CA GLY A 35 -12.78 -23.98 -1.84
C GLY A 35 -13.13 -23.75 -3.30
N SER A 36 -13.51 -24.82 -4.04
CA SER A 36 -13.92 -24.72 -5.44
C SER A 36 -15.20 -23.91 -5.61
N LEU A 37 -16.19 -24.11 -4.72
CA LEU A 37 -17.44 -23.35 -4.75
C LEU A 37 -17.22 -21.85 -4.50
N LEU A 38 -16.45 -21.52 -3.45
CA LEU A 38 -16.14 -20.13 -3.11
C LEU A 38 -15.24 -19.47 -4.14
N GLY A 39 -14.25 -20.19 -4.66
CA GLY A 39 -13.38 -19.70 -5.73
C GLY A 39 -14.16 -19.37 -7.01
N SER A 40 -15.15 -20.21 -7.38
CA SER A 40 -16.05 -19.96 -8.49
C SER A 40 -16.87 -18.68 -8.27
N PHE A 41 -17.45 -18.51 -7.08
CA PHE A 41 -18.19 -17.29 -6.74
C PHE A 41 -17.32 -16.03 -6.74
N ILE A 42 -16.10 -16.12 -6.20
CA ILE A 42 -15.13 -15.00 -6.23
C ILE A 42 -14.82 -14.61 -7.68
N ASN A 43 -14.53 -15.59 -8.56
CA ASN A 43 -14.26 -15.32 -9.96
C ASN A 43 -15.44 -14.62 -10.67
N ASP A 44 -16.67 -15.00 -10.34
CA ASP A 44 -17.84 -14.32 -10.88
C ASP A 44 -17.98 -12.89 -10.35
N LEU A 45 -17.73 -12.68 -9.04
CA LEU A 45 -17.87 -11.37 -8.40
C LEU A 45 -16.85 -10.36 -8.94
N VAL A 46 -15.57 -10.76 -9.10
CA VAL A 46 -14.49 -9.86 -9.56
C VAL A 46 -14.23 -9.93 -11.08
N GLY A 47 -15.01 -10.71 -11.82
CA GLY A 47 -14.80 -10.90 -13.25
C GLY A 47 -13.50 -11.62 -13.59
N GLY A 48 -13.03 -12.52 -12.69
CA GLY A 48 -11.77 -13.25 -12.80
C GLY A 48 -11.68 -14.19 -14.01
N ALA A 49 -10.48 -14.71 -14.26
CA ALA A 49 -10.16 -15.55 -15.41
C ALA A 49 -10.96 -16.86 -15.47
N ALA A 50 -11.45 -17.37 -14.33
CA ALA A 50 -12.23 -18.61 -14.21
C ALA A 50 -13.72 -18.35 -13.92
N THR A 51 -14.26 -17.24 -14.38
CA THR A 51 -15.70 -16.90 -14.26
C THR A 51 -16.57 -17.90 -15.01
N ASN A 52 -17.77 -18.19 -14.50
CA ASN A 52 -18.74 -19.08 -15.14
C ASN A 52 -19.47 -18.45 -16.34
N GLY A 53 -19.38 -17.13 -16.49
CA GLY A 53 -19.97 -16.41 -17.61
C GLY A 53 -20.46 -15.01 -17.29
N SER A 54 -20.99 -14.34 -18.32
CA SER A 54 -21.47 -12.95 -18.18
C SER A 54 -22.70 -12.83 -17.27
N ASP A 55 -23.57 -13.81 -17.30
CA ASP A 55 -24.81 -13.81 -16.52
C ASP A 55 -24.52 -14.04 -15.04
N GLU A 56 -23.63 -14.97 -14.71
CA GLU A 56 -23.18 -15.26 -13.35
C GLU A 56 -22.48 -14.06 -12.74
N ARG A 57 -21.60 -13.39 -13.50
CA ARG A 57 -20.97 -12.13 -13.07
C ARG A 57 -22.00 -11.04 -12.76
N MET A 58 -22.98 -10.87 -13.66
CA MET A 58 -24.05 -9.91 -13.43
C MET A 58 -24.87 -10.23 -12.17
N TYR A 59 -25.15 -11.51 -11.90
CA TYR A 59 -25.90 -11.91 -10.69
C TYR A 59 -25.05 -11.75 -9.42
N ALA A 60 -23.77 -12.08 -9.45
CA ALA A 60 -22.86 -11.88 -8.33
C ALA A 60 -22.72 -10.38 -8.01
N GLN A 61 -22.53 -9.54 -9.03
CA GLN A 61 -22.48 -8.08 -8.86
C GLN A 61 -23.80 -7.52 -8.32
N LYS A 62 -24.94 -7.91 -8.86
CA LYS A 62 -26.25 -7.48 -8.35
C LYS A 62 -26.49 -7.90 -6.90
N TRP A 63 -26.00 -9.08 -6.51
CA TRP A 63 -26.08 -9.51 -5.11
C TRP A 63 -25.22 -8.60 -4.24
N PHE A 64 -23.98 -8.35 -4.63
CA PHE A 64 -23.06 -7.47 -3.91
C PHE A 64 -23.64 -6.06 -3.75
N ASP A 65 -24.10 -5.46 -4.84
CA ASP A 65 -24.69 -4.12 -4.83
C ASP A 65 -25.90 -4.02 -3.89
N ARG A 66 -26.75 -5.05 -3.86
CA ARG A 66 -27.93 -5.09 -2.98
C ARG A 66 -27.56 -5.26 -1.50
N CYS A 67 -26.53 -6.04 -1.20
CA CYS A 67 -26.11 -6.31 0.17
C CYS A 67 -25.27 -5.17 0.75
N PHE A 68 -24.51 -4.48 -0.10
CA PHE A 68 -23.53 -3.45 0.27
C PHE A 68 -23.78 -2.13 -0.48
N MET A 69 -25.08 -1.83 -0.75
CA MET A 69 -25.55 -0.69 -1.56
C MET A 69 -25.13 0.69 -1.01
N PHE A 70 -24.78 0.78 0.26
CA PHE A 70 -24.32 2.00 0.90
C PHE A 70 -22.90 1.79 1.43
N PRO A 71 -21.87 1.75 0.55
CA PRO A 71 -20.51 1.71 1.03
C PRO A 71 -20.28 2.94 1.91
N GLU A 72 -19.60 2.74 3.02
CA GLU A 72 -19.07 3.87 3.76
C GLU A 72 -18.19 4.65 2.78
N ASN A 73 -18.51 5.90 2.49
CA ASN A 73 -17.70 6.75 1.61
C ASN A 73 -16.41 7.16 2.34
N THR A 74 -15.61 6.17 2.72
CA THR A 74 -14.30 6.33 3.34
C THR A 74 -13.27 6.77 2.30
N PHE A 75 -12.16 7.32 2.75
CA PHE A 75 -11.05 7.63 1.85
C PHE A 75 -10.50 6.37 1.16
N LEU A 76 -10.43 5.24 1.88
CA LEU A 76 -10.08 3.95 1.30
C LEU A 76 -11.01 3.57 0.13
N HIS A 77 -12.33 3.68 0.32
CA HIS A 77 -13.29 3.39 -0.76
C HIS A 77 -13.03 4.28 -1.98
N PHE A 78 -12.83 5.56 -1.76
CA PHE A 78 -12.49 6.51 -2.82
C PHE A 78 -11.23 6.11 -3.58
N LEU A 79 -10.13 5.82 -2.85
CA LEU A 79 -8.86 5.44 -3.47
C LEU A 79 -8.98 4.16 -4.31
N VAL A 80 -9.73 3.17 -3.83
CA VAL A 80 -9.96 1.91 -4.56
C VAL A 80 -10.83 2.14 -5.80
N GLU A 81 -11.95 2.87 -5.66
CA GLU A 81 -12.89 3.10 -6.77
C GLU A 81 -12.27 3.88 -7.92
N TRP A 82 -11.42 4.85 -7.62
CA TRP A 82 -10.76 5.68 -8.61
C TRP A 82 -9.39 5.14 -9.07
N GLY A 83 -8.95 4.03 -8.48
CA GLY A 83 -7.67 3.38 -8.84
C GLY A 83 -6.43 4.12 -8.33
N TYR A 84 -6.57 4.95 -7.31
CA TYR A 84 -5.48 5.73 -6.71
C TYR A 84 -4.78 5.04 -5.53
N LEU A 85 -5.26 3.85 -5.12
CA LEU A 85 -4.80 3.21 -3.89
C LEU A 85 -3.29 2.96 -3.87
N GLU A 86 -2.75 2.30 -4.90
CA GLU A 86 -1.33 1.96 -4.94
C GLU A 86 -0.47 3.22 -5.03
N GLU A 87 -0.86 4.20 -5.86
CA GLU A 87 -0.16 5.48 -5.95
C GLU A 87 -0.16 6.23 -4.61
N ALA A 88 -1.30 6.27 -3.89
CA ALA A 88 -1.39 6.90 -2.59
C ALA A 88 -0.50 6.23 -1.53
N LEU A 89 -0.40 4.89 -1.56
CA LEU A 89 0.46 4.12 -0.67
C LEU A 89 1.95 4.34 -0.98
N ASP A 90 2.32 4.34 -2.26
CA ASP A 90 3.69 4.56 -2.71
C ASP A 90 4.15 5.98 -2.38
N VAL A 91 3.30 6.99 -2.64
CA VAL A 91 3.57 8.39 -2.31
C VAL A 91 3.69 8.58 -0.80
N TRP A 92 2.80 7.96 0.00
CA TRP A 92 2.90 8.02 1.46
C TRP A 92 4.20 7.40 1.97
N LYS A 93 4.58 6.24 1.43
CA LYS A 93 5.85 5.59 1.78
C LYS A 93 7.04 6.47 1.39
N GLY A 94 7.03 7.04 0.19
CA GLY A 94 8.07 7.98 -0.25
C GLY A 94 8.25 9.15 0.71
N ILE A 95 7.16 9.73 1.23
CA ILE A 95 7.23 10.79 2.26
C ILE A 95 7.95 10.29 3.52
N GLN A 96 7.59 9.10 4.03
CA GLN A 96 8.19 8.56 5.25
C GLN A 96 9.69 8.27 5.06
N ASP A 97 10.05 7.63 3.95
CA ASP A 97 11.44 7.30 3.61
C ASP A 97 12.28 8.58 3.48
N SER A 98 11.78 9.60 2.75
CA SER A 98 12.47 10.89 2.60
C SER A 98 12.55 11.69 3.91
N GLU A 99 11.50 11.69 4.75
CA GLU A 99 11.53 12.38 6.05
C GLU A 99 12.53 11.73 7.03
N GLU A 100 12.71 10.41 6.95
CA GLU A 100 13.74 9.71 7.72
C GLU A 100 15.15 10.07 7.20
N TYR A 101 15.33 10.06 5.89
CA TYR A 101 16.60 10.43 5.26
C TYR A 101 16.98 11.90 5.48
N ILE A 102 16.03 12.83 5.43
CA ILE A 102 16.23 14.24 5.79
C ILE A 102 16.79 14.37 7.22
N LYS A 103 16.20 13.66 8.18
CA LYS A 103 16.69 13.68 9.58
C LYS A 103 18.13 13.17 9.69
N GLN A 104 18.42 12.11 8.95
CA GLN A 104 19.78 11.56 8.90
C GLN A 104 20.77 12.58 8.34
N ILE A 105 20.52 13.19 7.18
CA ILE A 105 21.38 14.21 6.58
C ILE A 105 21.57 15.40 7.54
N GLU A 106 20.49 15.84 8.20
CA GLU A 106 20.58 16.94 9.19
C GLU A 106 21.48 16.57 10.38
N GLU A 107 21.46 15.32 10.85
CA GLU A 107 22.32 14.81 11.91
C GLU A 107 23.78 14.69 11.43
N GLU A 108 24.02 14.15 10.24
CA GLU A 108 25.33 14.03 9.62
C GLU A 108 26.00 15.41 9.40
N LEU A 109 25.23 16.38 8.90
CA LEU A 109 25.71 17.76 8.76
C LEU A 109 26.06 18.41 10.11
N ALA A 110 25.32 18.09 11.16
CA ALA A 110 25.55 18.66 12.49
C ALA A 110 26.79 18.03 13.18
N THR A 111 27.00 16.74 13.03
CA THR A 111 28.08 15.99 13.68
C THR A 111 29.33 15.91 12.84
N GLY A 112 29.22 15.86 11.52
CA GLY A 112 30.29 15.53 10.59
C GLY A 112 30.61 14.03 10.54
N GLU A 113 29.76 13.21 11.14
CA GLU A 113 29.84 11.75 11.14
C GLU A 113 28.74 11.20 10.25
N ILE A 114 29.05 10.22 9.44
CA ILE A 114 28.15 9.56 8.49
C ILE A 114 27.85 8.15 9.01
N VAL A 115 26.59 7.74 8.96
CA VAL A 115 26.17 6.38 9.35
C VAL A 115 26.12 5.51 8.11
N SER A 116 26.83 4.39 8.13
CA SER A 116 26.77 3.43 7.03
C SER A 116 25.44 2.67 7.02
N HIS A 117 24.76 2.68 5.87
CA HIS A 117 23.57 1.87 5.59
C HIS A 117 23.88 0.66 4.69
N SER A 118 25.15 0.41 4.38
CA SER A 118 25.53 -0.81 3.69
C SER A 118 25.25 -2.01 4.59
N PRO A 119 24.59 -3.10 4.11
CA PRO A 119 24.33 -4.30 4.91
C PRO A 119 25.59 -4.92 5.54
N GLU A 120 26.75 -4.67 4.96
CA GLU A 120 28.04 -5.17 5.43
C GLU A 120 28.62 -4.34 6.59
N TYR A 121 28.25 -3.04 6.67
CA TYR A 121 28.76 -2.07 7.65
C TYR A 121 27.63 -1.28 8.33
N GLU A 122 26.45 -1.82 8.39
CA GLU A 122 25.27 -1.16 8.94
C GLU A 122 25.50 -0.71 10.39
N GLY A 123 25.29 0.59 10.62
CA GLY A 123 25.48 1.23 11.93
C GLY A 123 26.94 1.57 12.27
N GLU A 124 27.92 1.35 11.38
CA GLU A 124 29.27 1.87 11.57
C GLU A 124 29.32 3.37 11.23
N TYR A 125 30.01 4.12 12.07
CA TYR A 125 30.23 5.56 11.88
C TYR A 125 31.56 5.79 11.20
N TYR A 126 31.59 6.67 10.21
CA TYR A 126 32.83 7.14 9.57
C TYR A 126 32.75 8.63 9.27
N SER A 127 33.90 9.26 9.14
CA SER A 127 34.00 10.70 8.80
C SER A 127 33.78 10.88 7.30
N TRP A 128 33.28 12.05 6.91
CA TRP A 128 33.21 12.47 5.50
C TRP A 128 34.55 12.28 4.75
N GLY A 129 35.70 12.44 5.46
CA GLY A 129 37.04 12.27 4.90
C GLY A 129 37.42 10.81 4.64
N ASP A 130 36.69 9.84 5.16
CA ASP A 130 36.92 8.40 4.95
C ASP A 130 36.20 7.88 3.71
N ILE A 131 35.35 8.70 3.07
CA ILE A 131 34.69 8.35 1.83
C ILE A 131 35.68 8.39 0.69
N VAL A 132 35.93 7.24 0.06
CA VAL A 132 36.84 7.10 -1.07
C VAL A 132 36.11 6.61 -2.32
N ASN A 133 36.62 7.03 -3.48
CA ASN A 133 36.14 6.53 -4.77
C ASN A 133 36.72 5.12 -5.06
N SER A 134 36.34 4.54 -6.21
CA SER A 134 36.80 3.20 -6.65
C SER A 134 38.35 3.09 -6.78
N ASP A 135 39.05 4.19 -6.91
CA ASP A 135 40.51 4.25 -7.03
C ASP A 135 41.21 4.43 -5.67
N GLY A 136 40.43 4.54 -4.57
CA GLY A 136 40.92 4.73 -3.21
C GLY A 136 41.32 6.18 -2.89
N GLU A 137 40.95 7.14 -3.74
CA GLU A 137 41.15 8.56 -3.49
C GLU A 137 39.95 9.17 -2.73
N PRO A 138 40.15 10.19 -1.87
CA PRO A 138 39.09 10.89 -1.19
C PRO A 138 37.99 11.35 -2.18
N PHE A 139 36.75 11.00 -1.92
CA PHE A 139 35.61 11.41 -2.76
C PHE A 139 35.39 12.92 -2.68
N TYR A 140 35.46 13.46 -1.46
CA TYR A 140 35.38 14.90 -1.22
C TYR A 140 36.75 15.49 -0.93
N GLN A 141 37.07 16.64 -1.55
CA GLN A 141 38.34 17.32 -1.36
C GLN A 141 38.38 18.19 -0.11
N SER A 142 37.22 18.52 0.46
CA SER A 142 37.10 19.29 1.69
C SER A 142 35.76 19.02 2.37
N ARG A 143 35.68 19.38 3.65
CA ARG A 143 34.44 19.33 4.41
C ARG A 143 33.35 20.22 3.78
N GLU A 144 33.73 21.39 3.29
CA GLU A 144 32.79 22.32 2.65
C GLU A 144 32.21 21.76 1.37
N ALA A 145 32.98 20.95 0.62
CA ALA A 145 32.51 20.29 -0.59
C ALA A 145 31.47 19.19 -0.26
N TRP A 146 31.76 18.39 0.78
CA TRP A 146 30.82 17.41 1.29
C TRP A 146 29.53 18.07 1.83
N GLU A 147 29.66 19.09 2.70
CA GLU A 147 28.49 19.81 3.24
C GLU A 147 27.64 20.48 2.14
N ALA A 148 28.24 20.89 1.02
CA ALA A 148 27.49 21.46 -0.10
C ALA A 148 26.66 20.41 -0.83
N ASP A 149 27.22 19.22 -1.05
CA ASP A 149 26.57 18.08 -1.67
C ASP A 149 25.39 17.57 -0.80
N GLU A 150 25.62 17.42 0.51
CA GLU A 150 24.57 17.02 1.45
C GLU A 150 23.44 18.05 1.54
N ARG A 151 23.73 19.34 1.45
CA ARG A 151 22.69 20.38 1.42
C ARG A 151 21.89 20.38 0.13
N GLU A 152 22.50 20.07 -1.00
CA GLU A 152 21.80 19.88 -2.28
C GLU A 152 20.85 18.67 -2.18
N THR A 153 21.35 17.53 -1.69
CA THR A 153 20.54 16.33 -1.44
C THR A 153 19.37 16.62 -0.48
N LEU A 154 19.64 17.35 0.60
CA LEU A 154 18.60 17.75 1.56
C LEU A 154 17.51 18.62 0.93
N GLU A 155 17.85 19.51 0.02
CA GLU A 155 16.90 20.36 -0.69
C GLU A 155 16.06 19.53 -1.68
N ASP A 156 16.68 18.61 -2.40
CA ASP A 156 16.01 17.68 -3.31
C ASP A 156 15.01 16.77 -2.58
N GLU A 157 15.40 16.22 -1.43
CA GLU A 157 14.50 15.39 -0.61
C GLU A 157 13.32 16.19 -0.04
N ARG A 158 13.55 17.42 0.40
CA ARG A 158 12.48 18.31 0.84
C ARG A 158 11.50 18.66 -0.29
N GLU A 159 12.02 18.88 -1.48
CA GLU A 159 11.22 19.11 -2.68
C GLU A 159 10.41 17.85 -3.03
N HIS A 160 11.03 16.67 -2.95
CA HIS A 160 10.33 15.40 -3.15
C HIS A 160 9.15 15.23 -2.18
N VAL A 161 9.37 15.44 -0.87
CA VAL A 161 8.31 15.41 0.14
C VAL A 161 7.20 16.40 -0.19
N ARG A 162 7.56 17.61 -0.66
CA ARG A 162 6.57 18.63 -1.05
C ARG A 162 5.67 18.14 -2.19
N VAL A 163 6.28 17.60 -3.26
CA VAL A 163 5.54 17.09 -4.43
C VAL A 163 4.66 15.90 -4.04
N CYS A 164 5.16 14.98 -3.23
CA CYS A 164 4.41 13.85 -2.71
C CYS A 164 3.19 14.29 -1.89
N ARG A 165 3.36 15.29 -1.01
CA ARG A 165 2.25 15.85 -0.23
C ARG A 165 1.20 16.52 -1.12
N GLU A 166 1.61 17.30 -2.12
CA GLU A 166 0.68 17.91 -3.07
C GLU A 166 -0.16 16.86 -3.83
N THR A 167 0.42 15.70 -4.14
CA THR A 167 -0.30 14.57 -4.75
C THR A 167 -1.39 14.04 -3.81
N LEU A 168 -1.02 13.74 -2.55
CA LEU A 168 -2.00 13.28 -1.56
C LEU A 168 -3.06 14.32 -1.25
N ASP A 169 -2.70 15.60 -1.18
CA ASP A 169 -3.63 16.72 -0.99
C ASP A 169 -4.64 16.81 -2.15
N SER A 170 -4.20 16.50 -3.38
CA SER A 170 -5.10 16.47 -4.53
C SER A 170 -6.14 15.34 -4.43
N PHE A 171 -5.73 14.13 -4.04
CA PHE A 171 -6.65 13.02 -3.79
C PHE A 171 -7.61 13.32 -2.65
N TRP A 172 -7.10 13.93 -1.58
CA TRP A 172 -7.91 14.35 -0.45
C TRP A 172 -8.94 15.42 -0.82
N ALA A 173 -8.54 16.42 -1.59
CA ALA A 173 -9.43 17.49 -2.05
C ALA A 173 -10.55 16.93 -2.95
N GLU A 174 -10.22 15.98 -3.83
CA GLU A 174 -11.21 15.32 -4.69
C GLU A 174 -12.20 14.49 -3.87
N TYR A 175 -11.69 13.69 -2.91
CA TYR A 175 -12.51 12.95 -1.96
C TYR A 175 -13.45 13.86 -1.15
N MET A 176 -12.93 14.98 -0.63
CA MET A 176 -13.73 15.94 0.13
C MET A 176 -14.76 16.67 -0.74
N GLY A 177 -14.52 16.79 -2.04
CA GLY A 177 -15.45 17.37 -3.01
C GLY A 177 -16.66 16.47 -3.32
N GLN A 178 -16.59 15.17 -3.03
CA GLN A 178 -17.70 14.25 -3.24
C GLN A 178 -18.82 14.46 -2.22
N LYS A 179 -20.06 14.23 -2.64
CA LYS A 179 -21.21 14.23 -1.72
C LYS A 179 -21.17 13.01 -0.82
N CYS A 180 -21.22 13.23 0.48
CA CYS A 180 -21.28 12.17 1.49
C CYS A 180 -22.48 12.42 2.41
N GLU A 181 -23.47 11.54 2.35
CA GLU A 181 -24.70 11.68 3.14
C GLU A 181 -24.70 10.80 4.40
N TYR A 182 -23.93 9.72 4.40
CA TYR A 182 -24.03 8.66 5.41
C TYR A 182 -22.75 8.40 6.22
N TYR A 183 -21.63 9.00 5.83
CA TYR A 183 -20.36 8.81 6.50
C TYR A 183 -19.82 10.13 7.04
N GLN A 184 -19.46 10.14 8.32
CA GLN A 184 -18.79 11.30 8.92
C GLN A 184 -17.29 11.19 8.66
N ARG A 185 -16.80 11.99 7.73
CA ARG A 185 -15.39 12.05 7.36
C ARG A 185 -14.55 12.55 8.53
N GLY A 186 -13.43 11.88 8.74
CA GLY A 186 -12.37 12.30 9.66
C GLY A 186 -11.46 13.36 9.04
N THR A 187 -10.33 13.60 9.70
CA THR A 187 -9.19 14.32 9.13
C THR A 187 -8.45 13.45 8.12
N PHE A 188 -7.58 14.05 7.30
CA PHE A 188 -6.72 13.31 6.38
C PHE A 188 -5.93 12.22 7.10
N ASP A 189 -5.28 12.57 8.23
CA ASP A 189 -4.44 11.62 8.99
C ASP A 189 -5.26 10.45 9.56
N GLU A 190 -6.48 10.71 10.05
CA GLU A 190 -7.37 9.66 10.56
C GLU A 190 -7.82 8.70 9.45
N GLU A 191 -8.16 9.25 8.27
CA GLU A 191 -8.57 8.42 7.13
C GLU A 191 -7.39 7.69 6.50
N MET A 192 -6.22 8.32 6.36
CA MET A 192 -5.02 7.68 5.85
C MET A 192 -4.53 6.56 6.79
N LYS A 193 -4.62 6.76 8.09
CA LYS A 193 -4.33 5.71 9.08
C LYS A 193 -5.20 4.46 8.84
N LYS A 194 -6.49 4.61 8.56
CA LYS A 194 -7.38 3.49 8.24
C LYS A 194 -6.95 2.76 6.96
N VAL A 195 -6.49 3.51 5.94
CA VAL A 195 -5.95 2.93 4.70
C VAL A 195 -4.72 2.07 4.99
N LEU A 196 -3.79 2.58 5.81
CA LEU A 196 -2.56 1.87 6.18
C LEU A 196 -2.86 0.63 7.03
N GLU A 197 -3.72 0.73 8.04
CA GLU A 197 -4.15 -0.40 8.87
C GLU A 197 -4.83 -1.49 8.03
N TRP A 198 -5.66 -1.09 7.06
CA TRP A 198 -6.28 -2.03 6.13
C TRP A 198 -5.24 -2.71 5.22
N ARG A 199 -4.26 -1.96 4.69
CA ARG A 199 -3.18 -2.51 3.87
C ARG A 199 -2.36 -3.53 4.64
N GLU A 200 -1.95 -3.21 5.88
CA GLU A 200 -1.19 -4.10 6.75
C GLU A 200 -1.95 -5.42 7.02
N GLN A 201 -3.24 -5.34 7.36
CA GLN A 201 -4.07 -6.52 7.60
C GLN A 201 -4.22 -7.42 6.38
N ASN A 202 -4.10 -6.85 5.18
CA ASN A 202 -4.30 -7.55 3.92
C ASN A 202 -3.00 -7.75 3.12
N GLN A 203 -1.84 -7.40 3.67
CA GLN A 203 -0.53 -7.42 3.00
C GLN A 203 -0.30 -8.71 2.21
N LYS A 204 -0.58 -9.86 2.81
CA LYS A 204 -0.39 -11.19 2.21
C LYS A 204 -1.11 -11.43 0.86
N PHE A 205 -2.08 -10.58 0.51
CA PHE A 205 -2.80 -10.68 -0.75
C PHE A 205 -2.21 -9.79 -1.86
N PHE A 206 -1.24 -8.94 -1.51
CA PHE A 206 -0.58 -8.00 -2.41
C PHE A 206 0.88 -8.36 -2.66
N ASP A 207 1.45 -9.25 -1.84
CA ASP A 207 2.80 -9.78 -2.06
C ASP A 207 2.74 -10.87 -3.13
N ASP A 208 3.32 -10.62 -4.28
CA ASP A 208 3.42 -11.57 -5.41
C ASP A 208 4.53 -12.63 -5.22
#